data_0beeab782c58a8e74493bdedfc90b76b
#
_entry.id   0beeab782c58a8e74493bdedfc90b76b
#
_cell.length_a   1.000
_cell.length_b   1.000
_cell.length_c   1.000
_cell.angle_alpha   90.00
_cell.angle_beta   90.00
_cell.angle_gamma   90.00
#
_symmetry.space_group_name_H-M   'P 1'
#
loop_
_entity.id
_entity.type
_entity.pdbx_description
1 polymer ?
#
loop_
_entity_poly.entity_id
_entity_poly.type
_entity_poly.pdbx_seq_one_letter_code
_entity_poly.pdbx_strand_id
1 'polypeptide(L)' 'MVCQHVFAGLVSKTRVGFYWSTFDPGNPCPDAWCAECELRVRATNGEWVGDAEANLNPQVLCGACYDLAKRFHMGEDPWS' A
#
# COMPACT_ATOMS: atom_id res chain seq x y z
N MET A 1 1.24 4.64 -6.39
CA MET A 1 0.00 3.84 -6.34
C MET A 1 0.01 2.95 -5.11
N VAL A 2 -1.16 2.60 -4.62
CA VAL A 2 -1.30 1.70 -3.47
C VAL A 2 -2.18 0.52 -3.87
N CYS A 3 -2.05 -0.62 -3.15
CA CYS A 3 -2.93 -1.75 -3.43
C CYS A 3 -4.38 -1.42 -3.04
N GLN A 4 -5.32 -2.17 -3.59
CA GLN A 4 -6.74 -1.96 -3.31
C GLN A 4 -7.07 -2.06 -1.81
N HIS A 5 -6.34 -2.92 -1.08
CA HIS A 5 -6.59 -3.14 0.35
C HIS A 5 -6.18 -1.93 1.19
N VAL A 6 -5.08 -1.26 0.83
CA VAL A 6 -4.67 -0.02 1.51
C VAL A 6 -5.72 1.06 1.29
N PHE A 7 -6.20 1.22 0.08
CA PHE A 7 -7.25 2.20 -0.23
C PHE A 7 -8.55 1.87 0.51
N ALA A 8 -9.03 0.63 0.40
CA ALA A 8 -10.26 0.20 1.06
C ALA A 8 -10.15 0.31 2.58
N GLY A 9 -8.99 -0.05 3.14
CA GLY A 9 -8.75 0.08 4.57
C GLY A 9 -8.77 1.53 5.05
N LEU A 10 -8.26 2.45 4.24
CA LEU A 10 -8.32 3.88 4.57
C LEU A 10 -9.78 4.36 4.64
N VAL A 11 -10.59 3.97 3.66
CA VAL A 11 -12.02 4.35 3.61
C VAL A 11 -12.80 3.75 4.76
N SER A 12 -12.56 2.48 5.10
CA SER A 12 -13.26 1.76 6.17
C SER A 12 -12.64 1.96 7.54
N LYS A 13 -11.52 2.69 7.63
CA LYS A 13 -10.74 2.89 8.86
C LYS A 13 -10.26 1.58 9.48
N THR A 14 -9.87 0.64 8.62
CA THR A 14 -9.31 -0.65 9.02
C THR A 14 -7.84 -0.71 8.62
N ARG A 15 -6.94 -0.89 9.60
CA ARG A 15 -5.51 -0.97 9.34
C ARG A 15 -5.14 -2.32 8.76
N VAL A 16 -4.47 -2.30 7.60
CA VAL A 16 -4.05 -3.53 6.91
C VAL A 16 -2.53 -3.57 6.69
N GLY A 17 -1.81 -2.62 7.25
CA GLY A 17 -0.37 -2.52 7.09
C GLY A 17 0.01 -1.68 5.87
N PHE A 18 1.27 -1.23 5.86
CA PHE A 18 1.77 -0.37 4.80
C PHE A 18 3.23 -0.72 4.53
N TYR A 19 3.48 -1.34 3.40
CA TYR A 19 4.80 -1.67 2.90
C TYR A 19 5.02 -0.94 1.58
N TRP A 20 6.24 -0.47 1.31
CA TRP A 20 6.49 0.31 0.11
C TRP A 20 7.86 0.00 -0.46
N SER A 21 8.01 0.31 -1.76
CA SER A 21 9.31 0.25 -2.42
C SER A 21 10.13 1.47 -2.03
N THR A 22 11.34 1.24 -1.53
CA THR A 22 12.22 2.31 -1.07
C THR A 22 13.23 2.74 -2.13
N PHE A 23 13.12 2.23 -3.34
CA PHE A 23 14.24 2.24 -4.28
C PHE A 23 14.19 3.32 -5.35
N ASP A 24 13.26 4.25 -5.33
CA ASP A 24 13.24 5.32 -6.32
C ASP A 24 13.43 6.68 -5.66
N PRO A 25 14.67 7.22 -5.64
CA PRO A 25 14.92 8.50 -4.98
C PRO A 25 14.22 9.69 -5.63
N GLY A 26 13.77 9.54 -6.89
CA GLY A 26 13.01 10.58 -7.59
C GLY A 26 11.51 10.52 -7.35
N ASN A 27 11.00 9.52 -6.61
CA ASN A 27 9.58 9.33 -6.42
C ASN A 27 9.18 9.57 -4.96
N PRO A 28 8.52 10.69 -4.64
CA PRO A 28 8.10 10.98 -3.27
C PRO A 28 6.95 10.10 -2.78
N CYS A 29 6.24 9.42 -3.70
CA CYS A 29 5.12 8.54 -3.38
C CYS A 29 5.36 7.17 -4.00
N PRO A 30 6.26 6.35 -3.42
CA PRO A 30 6.54 5.01 -3.96
C PRO A 30 5.31 4.12 -3.87
N ASP A 31 5.24 3.12 -4.74
CA ASP A 31 4.16 2.13 -4.72
C ASP A 31 4.12 1.44 -3.36
N ALA A 32 2.93 1.28 -2.82
CA ALA A 32 2.73 0.70 -1.50
C ALA A 32 1.65 -0.39 -1.52
N TRP A 33 1.70 -1.29 -0.54
CA TRP A 33 0.78 -2.42 -0.45
C TRP A 33 0.60 -2.84 1.00
N CYS A 34 -0.46 -3.63 1.26
CA CYS A 34 -0.78 -4.11 2.59
C CYS A 34 0.07 -5.32 2.98
N ALA A 35 -0.07 -5.75 4.25
CA ALA A 35 0.67 -6.91 4.77
C ALA A 35 0.36 -8.19 4.00
N GLU A 36 -0.89 -8.42 3.59
CA GLU A 36 -1.25 -9.61 2.82
C GLU A 36 -0.58 -9.62 1.45
N CYS A 37 -0.57 -8.46 0.77
CA CYS A 37 0.12 -8.33 -0.51
C CYS A 37 1.63 -8.54 -0.35
N GLU A 38 2.20 -8.09 0.76
CA GLU A 38 3.62 -8.34 1.07
C GLU A 38 3.90 -9.84 1.16
N LEU A 39 3.04 -10.59 1.82
CA LEU A 39 3.20 -12.05 1.91
C LEU A 39 3.08 -12.71 0.53
N ARG A 40 2.14 -12.24 -0.30
CA ARG A 40 1.97 -12.77 -1.65
C ARG A 40 3.18 -12.51 -2.53
N VAL A 41 3.72 -11.31 -2.49
CA VAL A 41 4.88 -10.96 -3.32
C VAL A 41 6.15 -11.66 -2.84
N ARG A 42 6.28 -11.91 -1.54
CA ARG A 42 7.40 -12.68 -1.00
C ARG A 42 7.38 -14.13 -1.48
N ALA A 43 6.18 -14.70 -1.62
CA ALA A 43 6.01 -16.07 -2.12
C ALA A 43 6.47 -16.20 -3.58
N THR A 44 6.56 -15.12 -4.32
CA THR A 44 7.02 -15.08 -5.71
C THR A 44 8.39 -14.42 -5.85
N ASN A 45 9.18 -14.40 -4.78
CA ASN A 45 10.55 -13.84 -4.76
C ASN A 45 10.58 -12.33 -5.11
N GLY A 46 9.57 -11.59 -4.69
CA GLY A 46 9.51 -10.15 -4.93
C GLY A 46 8.90 -9.75 -6.27
N GLU A 47 8.33 -10.70 -7.01
CA GLU A 47 7.70 -10.42 -8.29
C GLU A 47 6.17 -10.29 -8.17
N TRP A 48 5.61 -9.32 -8.86
CA TRP A 48 4.17 -9.11 -8.92
C TRP A 48 3.57 -9.91 -10.08
N VAL A 49 3.40 -11.21 -9.87
CA VAL A 49 2.86 -12.14 -10.85
C VAL A 49 1.77 -13.02 -10.22
N GLY A 50 0.89 -13.58 -11.04
CA GLY A 50 -0.16 -14.49 -10.59
C GLY A 50 -1.08 -13.86 -9.55
N ASP A 51 -1.25 -14.53 -8.41
CA ASP A 51 -2.14 -14.06 -7.35
C ASP A 51 -1.71 -12.71 -6.76
N ALA A 52 -0.40 -12.46 -6.67
CA ALA A 52 0.08 -11.18 -6.15
C ALA A 52 -0.37 -10.03 -7.05
N GLU A 53 -0.22 -10.17 -8.37
CA GLU A 53 -0.67 -9.17 -9.34
C GLU A 53 -2.19 -9.04 -9.33
N ALA A 54 -2.91 -10.16 -9.34
CA ALA A 54 -4.37 -10.16 -9.40
C ALA A 54 -5.00 -9.48 -8.18
N ASN A 55 -4.38 -9.65 -6.99
CA ASN A 55 -4.91 -9.08 -5.75
C ASN A 55 -4.43 -7.66 -5.49
N LEU A 56 -3.40 -7.20 -6.18
CA LEU A 56 -2.86 -5.86 -5.98
C LEU A 56 -3.88 -4.79 -6.41
N ASN A 57 -4.41 -4.90 -7.63
CA ASN A 57 -5.37 -3.98 -8.22
C ASN A 57 -5.07 -2.51 -7.82
N PRO A 58 -3.94 -1.95 -8.25
CA PRO A 58 -3.40 -0.72 -7.70
C PRO A 58 -4.33 0.47 -7.92
N GLN A 59 -4.40 1.34 -6.91
CA GLN A 59 -5.19 2.56 -6.94
C GLN A 59 -4.25 3.77 -6.94
N VAL A 60 -4.58 4.78 -7.73
CA VAL A 60 -3.81 6.02 -7.78
C VAL A 60 -4.36 6.98 -6.72
N LEU A 61 -3.50 7.44 -5.84
CA LEU A 61 -3.85 8.44 -4.83
C LEU A 61 -3.05 9.72 -5.07
N CYS A 62 -3.66 10.87 -4.81
CA CYS A 62 -2.93 12.13 -4.79
C CYS A 62 -1.93 12.12 -3.60
N GLY A 63 -0.97 13.04 -3.63
CA GLY A 63 0.06 13.10 -2.58
C GLY A 63 -0.52 13.22 -1.18
N ALA A 64 -1.55 14.04 -1.00
CA ALA A 64 -2.21 14.21 0.30
C ALA A 64 -2.90 12.93 0.76
N CYS A 65 -3.60 12.25 -0.14
CA CYS A 65 -4.28 10.98 0.18
C CYS A 65 -3.28 9.86 0.45
N TYR A 66 -2.17 9.83 -0.28
CA TYR A 66 -1.10 8.88 -0.05
C TYR A 66 -0.50 9.06 1.35
N ASP A 67 -0.20 10.29 1.73
CA ASP A 67 0.35 10.59 3.04
C ASP A 67 -0.62 10.21 4.16
N LEU A 68 -1.90 10.49 3.97
CA LEU A 68 -2.95 10.11 4.90
C LEU A 68 -3.03 8.59 5.07
N ALA A 69 -3.02 7.84 3.97
CA ALA A 69 -3.04 6.39 3.98
C ALA A 69 -1.81 5.82 4.68
N LYS A 70 -0.64 6.35 4.38
CA LYS A 70 0.62 5.94 5.00
C LYS A 70 0.56 6.10 6.52
N ARG A 71 0.17 7.28 6.99
CA ARG A 71 0.08 7.57 8.43
C ARG A 71 -0.92 6.64 9.11
N PHE A 72 -2.10 6.50 8.53
CA PHE A 72 -3.14 5.67 9.12
C PHE A 72 -2.68 4.22 9.26
N HIS A 73 -2.18 3.62 8.18
CA HIS A 73 -1.79 2.21 8.19
C HIS A 73 -0.52 1.93 8.98
N MET A 74 0.27 2.97 9.28
CA MET A 74 1.45 2.84 10.14
C MET A 74 1.14 3.04 11.62
N GLY A 75 -0.13 3.19 11.97
CA GLY A 75 -0.56 3.25 13.35
C GLY A 75 -0.93 4.62 13.88
N GLU A 76 -0.81 5.66 13.07
CA GLU A 76 -1.23 7.00 13.45
C GLU A 76 -2.74 7.18 13.27
N ASP A 77 -3.31 8.18 13.94
CA ASP A 77 -4.69 8.57 13.76
C ASP A 77 -4.74 9.98 13.17
N PRO A 78 -4.68 10.11 11.84
CA PRO A 78 -4.60 11.42 11.18
C PRO A 78 -5.91 12.21 11.26
N TRP A 79 -6.97 11.59 11.77
CA TRP A 79 -8.27 12.26 11.94
C TRP A 79 -8.49 12.79 13.36
N SER A 80 -7.58 12.52 14.28
CA SER A 80 -7.69 13.03 15.66
C SER A 80 -7.00 14.36 15.86
#